data_ec328907d8fabf0780c92d252eea7d6d
#
_entry.id   ec328907d8fabf0780c92d252eea7d6d
#
_cell.length_a   1.000
_cell.length_b   1.000
_cell.length_c   1.000
_cell.angle_alpha   90.00
_cell.angle_beta   90.00
_cell.angle_gamma   90.00
#
_symmetry.space_group_name_H-M   'P 1'
#
loop_
_entity.id
_entity.type
_entity.pdbx_description
1 polymer ?
#
loop_
_entity_poly.entity_id
_entity_poly.type
_entity_poly.pdbx_seq_one_letter_code
_entity_poly.pdbx_strand_id
1 'polypeptide(L)'
;AVILAAGMQFGTAAAAGRTAATAKVAAQPLQTLAMKGEKKMQVTTAWDKVFPQDSQVEHKKVTFHNRYGITLVADMYAPKHATGKLAAIAVSGPFGAVKEQSSGLYAQEMAKRGFLTIAFDPSFTGESGGMPRDVASPDINTEDFSAAVDFLSTRDNVDASRIGIIGICGWGGMALNAAASDTRIKATVTSTMYDMTRVMANGYFDSVDANGRYKAREELNAQRTADYKNGTYAKAGGVPEVLPKDAPFFVKDYYDYYKTKRGYHPRSVNSNAGWNKTTALSFMNMPILAYAGEIRNAVLVIHGEKAHSRYFSETAFKKLKGDNKELMIIPGAVHTDLYDKMDVIPFDKMQAFFDKYLK
;
A
#
# COMPACT_ATOMS: atom_id res chain seq x y z
N ALA A 1 -3.71 6.40 5.98
CA ALA A 1 -2.26 6.65 6.15
C ALA A 1 -1.98 8.11 6.50
N VAL A 2 -2.69 9.03 5.88
CA VAL A 2 -2.53 10.48 6.08
C VAL A 2 -2.87 10.91 7.52
N ILE A 3 -3.79 10.22 8.17
CA ILE A 3 -4.37 10.62 9.45
C ILE A 3 -3.70 9.93 10.65
N LEU A 4 -2.97 8.82 10.44
CA LEU A 4 -2.12 8.27 11.49
C LEU A 4 -1.07 9.28 12.03
N ALA A 5 -0.63 10.22 11.18
CA ALA A 5 0.33 11.26 11.55
C ALA A 5 -0.32 12.56 12.08
N ALA A 6 -1.60 12.82 11.76
CA ALA A 6 -2.30 14.05 12.16
C ALA A 6 -3.17 13.91 13.43
N GLY A 7 -3.40 12.69 13.91
CA GLY A 7 -4.30 12.40 15.05
C GLY A 7 -3.66 12.44 16.45
N MET A 8 -2.41 12.88 16.57
CA MET A 8 -1.78 13.03 17.88
C MET A 8 -2.06 14.43 18.45
N GLN A 9 -3.27 14.66 18.93
CA GLN A 9 -3.54 15.75 19.87
C GLN A 9 -3.21 15.27 21.29
N PHE A 10 -2.28 15.98 21.93
CA PHE A 10 -1.83 15.70 23.28
C PHE A 10 -2.90 16.10 24.31
N GLY A 11 -3.57 15.10 24.86
CA GLY A 11 -4.37 15.28 26.07
C GLY A 11 -3.49 15.01 27.29
N THR A 12 -3.27 16.04 28.12
CA THR A 12 -2.58 15.91 29.39
C THR A 12 -3.46 15.15 30.39
N ALA A 13 -3.10 13.93 30.75
CA ALA A 13 -3.72 13.19 31.86
C ALA A 13 -2.83 13.31 33.09
N ALA A 14 -3.41 13.84 34.17
CA ALA A 14 -2.78 14.02 35.48
C ALA A 14 -2.47 12.68 36.16
N ALA A 15 -1.26 12.56 36.72
CA ALA A 15 -0.83 11.39 37.46
C ALA A 15 -1.51 11.35 38.85
N ALA A 16 -2.28 10.30 39.12
CA ALA A 16 -2.74 9.95 40.46
C ALA A 16 -1.90 8.79 41.01
N GLY A 17 -1.17 9.05 42.11
CA GLY A 17 -0.35 8.05 42.79
C GLY A 17 -1.20 6.93 43.40
N ARG A 18 -0.73 5.69 43.27
CA ARG A 18 -1.27 4.54 44.02
C ARG A 18 -0.15 3.75 44.70
N THR A 19 -0.32 3.57 45.96
CA THR A 19 0.49 2.74 46.87
C THR A 19 0.47 1.25 46.49
N ALA A 20 1.64 0.62 46.57
CA ALA A 20 1.82 -0.77 46.25
C ALA A 20 1.24 -1.69 47.34
N ALA A 21 0.33 -2.56 46.95
CA ALA A 21 -0.06 -3.75 47.72
C ALA A 21 0.46 -5.01 46.98
N THR A 22 1.31 -5.78 47.65
CA THR A 22 1.85 -7.04 47.16
C THR A 22 0.76 -8.12 47.24
N ALA A 23 0.13 -8.43 46.09
CA ALA A 23 -0.75 -9.58 45.97
C ALA A 23 0.03 -10.78 45.36
N LYS A 24 0.02 -11.94 46.04
CA LYS A 24 0.51 -13.20 45.50
C LYS A 24 -0.30 -13.57 44.26
N VAL A 25 0.36 -13.55 43.12
CA VAL A 25 -0.23 -14.00 41.85
C VAL A 25 -0.27 -15.53 41.86
N ALA A 26 -1.45 -16.12 41.99
CA ALA A 26 -1.66 -17.53 41.70
C ALA A 26 -1.47 -17.74 40.19
N ALA A 27 -0.63 -18.70 39.81
CA ALA A 27 -0.42 -19.07 38.42
C ALA A 27 -1.76 -19.59 37.82
N GLN A 28 -2.35 -18.79 36.95
CA GLN A 28 -3.47 -19.25 36.15
C GLN A 28 -2.94 -20.12 34.99
N PRO A 29 -3.63 -21.23 34.65
CA PRO A 29 -3.23 -22.05 33.52
C PRO A 29 -3.27 -21.20 32.24
N LEU A 30 -2.25 -21.36 31.40
CA LEU A 30 -2.17 -20.80 30.06
C LEU A 30 -3.47 -21.13 29.30
N GLN A 31 -4.38 -20.18 29.21
CA GLN A 31 -5.45 -20.25 28.25
C GLN A 31 -4.82 -20.02 26.88
N THR A 32 -4.69 -21.10 26.11
CA THR A 32 -4.42 -21.01 24.68
C THR A 32 -5.60 -20.25 24.08
N LEU A 33 -5.44 -18.96 23.81
CA LEU A 33 -6.38 -18.20 22.99
C LEU A 33 -6.35 -18.85 21.60
N ALA A 34 -7.25 -19.80 21.36
CA ALA A 34 -7.49 -20.32 20.03
C ALA A 34 -7.93 -19.13 19.17
N MET A 35 -7.08 -18.70 18.25
CA MET A 35 -7.44 -17.76 17.20
C MET A 35 -8.69 -18.35 16.52
N LYS A 36 -9.80 -17.63 16.56
CA LYS A 36 -11.02 -18.04 15.84
C LYS A 36 -10.61 -18.21 14.39
N GLY A 37 -10.84 -19.42 13.85
CA GLY A 37 -10.37 -19.85 12.55
C GLY A 37 -10.61 -18.83 11.43
N GLU A 38 -9.73 -18.84 10.44
CA GLU A 38 -9.86 -18.02 9.23
C GLU A 38 -11.29 -18.15 8.69
N LYS A 39 -12.01 -17.04 8.63
CA LYS A 39 -13.27 -16.99 7.90
C LYS A 39 -12.97 -17.42 6.48
N LYS A 40 -13.70 -18.43 5.97
CA LYS A 40 -13.63 -18.85 4.58
C LYS A 40 -13.64 -17.59 3.71
N MET A 41 -12.59 -17.41 2.91
CA MET A 41 -12.38 -16.24 2.09
C MET A 41 -13.58 -16.07 1.15
N GLN A 42 -14.34 -14.99 1.30
CA GLN A 42 -15.46 -14.68 0.41
C GLN A 42 -14.93 -13.78 -0.70
N VAL A 43 -14.71 -14.38 -1.86
CA VAL A 43 -14.27 -13.67 -3.06
C VAL A 43 -15.49 -13.36 -3.92
N THR A 44 -15.74 -12.08 -4.22
CA THR A 44 -16.82 -11.69 -5.10
C THR A 44 -16.48 -11.91 -6.57
N THR A 45 -17.44 -12.39 -7.36
CA THR A 45 -17.32 -12.51 -8.82
C THR A 45 -17.96 -11.33 -9.56
N ALA A 46 -18.71 -10.48 -8.86
CA ALA A 46 -19.33 -9.30 -9.43
C ALA A 46 -18.29 -8.24 -9.81
N TRP A 47 -18.59 -7.42 -10.83
CA TRP A 47 -17.83 -6.23 -11.13
C TRP A 47 -18.19 -5.12 -10.14
N ASP A 48 -17.47 -5.04 -9.03
CA ASP A 48 -17.70 -4.08 -7.95
C ASP A 48 -16.60 -3.00 -7.87
N LYS A 49 -15.95 -2.74 -9.00
CA LYS A 49 -14.87 -1.77 -9.13
C LYS A 49 -15.41 -0.35 -9.30
N VAL A 50 -14.64 0.63 -8.83
CA VAL A 50 -14.99 2.06 -8.94
C VAL A 50 -14.74 2.64 -10.34
N PHE A 51 -14.32 1.83 -11.28
CA PHE A 51 -14.10 2.19 -12.68
C PHE A 51 -14.84 1.21 -13.60
N PRO A 52 -15.19 1.63 -14.84
CA PRO A 52 -15.91 0.77 -15.77
C PRO A 52 -15.02 -0.35 -16.31
N GLN A 53 -15.64 -1.48 -16.65
CA GLN A 53 -14.98 -2.57 -17.33
C GLN A 53 -14.71 -2.19 -18.79
N ASP A 54 -13.48 -2.44 -19.26
CA ASP A 54 -13.12 -2.20 -20.66
C ASP A 54 -13.39 -3.45 -21.49
N SER A 55 -14.03 -3.24 -22.66
CA SER A 55 -14.42 -4.32 -23.57
C SER A 55 -13.24 -4.98 -24.28
N GLN A 56 -12.07 -4.36 -24.32
CA GLN A 56 -10.86 -4.88 -24.98
C GLN A 56 -10.03 -5.80 -24.07
N VAL A 57 -10.41 -5.90 -22.78
CA VAL A 57 -9.66 -6.62 -21.77
C VAL A 57 -10.46 -7.79 -21.23
N GLU A 58 -9.81 -8.93 -21.12
CA GLU A 58 -10.32 -10.06 -20.33
C GLU A 58 -9.97 -9.85 -18.88
N HIS A 59 -10.92 -10.18 -17.99
CA HIS A 59 -10.75 -10.09 -16.54
C HIS A 59 -11.10 -11.41 -15.86
N LYS A 60 -10.27 -11.82 -14.93
CA LYS A 60 -10.59 -12.92 -14.01
C LYS A 60 -9.94 -12.71 -12.65
N LYS A 61 -10.61 -13.20 -11.61
CA LYS A 61 -10.06 -13.21 -10.27
C LYS A 61 -9.13 -14.42 -10.08
N VAL A 62 -7.99 -14.19 -9.43
CA VAL A 62 -6.97 -15.22 -9.17
C VAL A 62 -6.50 -15.15 -7.72
N THR A 63 -5.93 -16.24 -7.23
CA THR A 63 -5.32 -16.32 -5.90
C THR A 63 -3.92 -16.92 -5.99
N PHE A 64 -3.04 -16.47 -5.12
CA PHE A 64 -1.70 -17.01 -4.94
C PHE A 64 -1.26 -16.85 -3.48
N HIS A 65 -0.11 -17.37 -3.09
CA HIS A 65 0.37 -17.31 -1.72
C HIS A 65 1.71 -16.59 -1.67
N ASN A 66 1.93 -15.78 -0.64
CA ASN A 66 3.27 -15.31 -0.33
C ASN A 66 4.07 -16.37 0.45
N ARG A 67 5.38 -16.15 0.65
CA ARG A 67 6.24 -17.10 1.37
C ARG A 67 5.88 -17.30 2.84
N TYR A 68 5.01 -16.46 3.40
CA TYR A 68 4.45 -16.61 4.75
C TYR A 68 3.17 -17.46 4.76
N GLY A 69 2.73 -17.97 3.62
CA GLY A 69 1.53 -18.77 3.48
C GLY A 69 0.23 -17.97 3.47
N ILE A 70 0.30 -16.64 3.40
CA ILE A 70 -0.88 -15.78 3.31
C ILE A 70 -1.42 -15.85 1.88
N THR A 71 -2.70 -16.18 1.73
CA THR A 71 -3.38 -16.16 0.43
C THR A 71 -3.67 -14.73 0.01
N LEU A 72 -3.17 -14.34 -1.17
CA LEU A 72 -3.46 -13.07 -1.80
C LEU A 72 -4.54 -13.25 -2.88
N VAL A 73 -5.41 -12.27 -3.01
CA VAL A 73 -6.45 -12.20 -4.05
C VAL A 73 -6.12 -11.07 -5.00
N ALA A 74 -6.16 -11.37 -6.29
CA ALA A 74 -5.92 -10.39 -7.34
C ALA A 74 -6.98 -10.44 -8.44
N ASP A 75 -7.17 -9.32 -9.10
CA ASP A 75 -7.83 -9.21 -10.38
C ASP A 75 -6.77 -9.27 -11.48
N MET A 76 -6.85 -10.26 -12.37
CA MET A 76 -5.96 -10.40 -13.52
C MET A 76 -6.65 -9.88 -14.76
N TYR A 77 -5.90 -9.08 -15.52
CA TYR A 77 -6.35 -8.49 -16.78
C TYR A 77 -5.40 -8.88 -17.90
N ALA A 78 -5.95 -9.19 -19.08
CA ALA A 78 -5.17 -9.51 -20.26
C ALA A 78 -5.83 -8.92 -21.51
N PRO A 79 -5.05 -8.56 -22.56
CA PRO A 79 -5.63 -8.17 -23.85
C PRO A 79 -6.39 -9.34 -24.47
N LYS A 80 -7.63 -9.13 -24.97
CA LYS A 80 -8.49 -10.21 -25.51
C LYS A 80 -7.89 -11.02 -26.65
N HIS A 81 -7.03 -10.42 -27.45
CA HIS A 81 -6.49 -11.04 -28.68
C HIS A 81 -4.98 -11.19 -28.63
N ALA A 82 -4.42 -11.27 -27.42
CA ALA A 82 -2.99 -11.47 -27.27
C ALA A 82 -2.55 -12.86 -27.76
N THR A 83 -1.43 -12.89 -28.46
CA THR A 83 -0.79 -14.13 -28.94
C THR A 83 0.61 -14.23 -28.31
N GLY A 84 1.05 -15.45 -28.04
CA GLY A 84 2.36 -15.73 -27.48
C GLY A 84 2.48 -15.33 -26.00
N LYS A 85 3.72 -15.23 -25.53
CA LYS A 85 4.02 -14.84 -24.14
C LYS A 85 4.10 -13.32 -24.00
N LEU A 86 3.39 -12.79 -23.04
CA LEU A 86 3.34 -11.36 -22.72
C LEU A 86 4.37 -10.97 -21.65
N ALA A 87 4.82 -9.73 -21.71
CA ALA A 87 5.37 -9.08 -20.54
C ALA A 87 4.27 -8.88 -19.48
N ALA A 88 4.61 -8.96 -18.20
CA ALA A 88 3.61 -8.89 -17.15
C ALA A 88 3.92 -7.80 -16.12
N ILE A 89 2.86 -7.26 -15.50
CA ILE A 89 2.97 -6.17 -14.51
C ILE A 89 2.08 -6.48 -13.30
N ALA A 90 2.69 -6.46 -12.09
CA ALA A 90 1.94 -6.51 -10.83
C ALA A 90 1.72 -5.09 -10.29
N VAL A 91 0.50 -4.79 -9.87
CA VAL A 91 0.08 -3.45 -9.43
C VAL A 91 -0.52 -3.53 -8.03
N SER A 92 -0.14 -2.63 -7.12
CA SER A 92 -0.78 -2.47 -5.82
C SER A 92 -0.78 -1.01 -5.32
N GLY A 93 -1.67 -0.73 -4.39
CA GLY A 93 -1.90 0.58 -3.79
C GLY A 93 -3.17 1.26 -4.28
N PRO A 94 -3.48 2.43 -3.74
CA PRO A 94 -2.82 3.17 -2.65
C PRO A 94 -2.82 2.47 -1.29
N PHE A 95 -2.05 2.98 -0.33
CA PHE A 95 -1.99 2.45 1.04
C PHE A 95 -3.36 2.62 1.73
N GLY A 96 -4.03 1.50 2.01
CA GLY A 96 -5.39 1.47 2.55
C GLY A 96 -6.50 1.45 1.50
N ALA A 97 -6.16 1.40 0.22
CA ALA A 97 -7.09 1.07 -0.87
C ALA A 97 -7.18 -0.45 -1.10
N VAL A 98 -8.06 -0.84 -1.99
CA VAL A 98 -8.22 -2.21 -2.48
C VAL A 98 -8.05 -2.26 -4.01
N LYS A 99 -7.85 -3.45 -4.55
CA LYS A 99 -7.66 -3.69 -5.99
C LYS A 99 -8.82 -3.24 -6.88
N GLU A 100 -9.98 -3.03 -6.31
CA GLU A 100 -11.18 -2.50 -6.99
C GLU A 100 -11.13 -0.99 -7.22
N GLN A 101 -10.09 -0.31 -6.69
CA GLN A 101 -9.86 1.12 -6.82
C GLN A 101 -8.70 1.41 -7.81
N SER A 102 -7.82 2.35 -7.49
CA SER A 102 -6.74 2.84 -8.36
C SER A 102 -5.87 1.74 -8.96
N SER A 103 -5.42 0.75 -8.19
CA SER A 103 -4.54 -0.31 -8.72
C SER A 103 -5.21 -1.14 -9.81
N GLY A 104 -6.50 -1.43 -9.69
CA GLY A 104 -7.26 -2.12 -10.73
C GLY A 104 -7.40 -1.30 -12.00
N LEU A 105 -7.63 0.02 -11.86
CA LEU A 105 -7.67 0.94 -13.00
C LEU A 105 -6.33 0.93 -13.75
N TYR A 106 -5.20 1.06 -13.04
CA TYR A 106 -3.87 1.00 -13.64
C TYR A 106 -3.61 -0.36 -14.32
N ALA A 107 -3.99 -1.46 -13.67
CA ALA A 107 -3.85 -2.78 -14.25
C ALA A 107 -4.66 -2.95 -15.53
N GLN A 108 -5.94 -2.53 -15.55
CA GLN A 108 -6.78 -2.55 -16.74
C GLN A 108 -6.19 -1.69 -17.87
N GLU A 109 -5.74 -0.47 -17.58
CA GLU A 109 -5.17 0.43 -18.58
C GLU A 109 -3.86 -0.09 -19.17
N MET A 110 -3.01 -0.74 -18.38
CA MET A 110 -1.80 -1.36 -18.88
C MET A 110 -2.12 -2.65 -19.67
N ALA A 111 -3.18 -3.38 -19.31
CA ALA A 111 -3.64 -4.52 -20.10
C ALA A 111 -4.13 -4.11 -21.49
N LYS A 112 -4.87 -3.01 -21.63
CA LYS A 112 -5.24 -2.42 -22.94
C LYS A 112 -4.02 -2.12 -23.80
N ARG A 113 -2.89 -1.83 -23.18
CA ARG A 113 -1.61 -1.50 -23.82
C ARG A 113 -0.73 -2.71 -24.11
N GLY A 114 -1.24 -3.93 -23.93
CA GLY A 114 -0.60 -5.17 -24.38
C GLY A 114 0.12 -5.97 -23.29
N PHE A 115 0.02 -5.61 -22.02
CA PHE A 115 0.61 -6.35 -20.91
C PHE A 115 -0.39 -7.32 -20.27
N LEU A 116 0.08 -8.46 -19.74
CA LEU A 116 -0.70 -9.20 -18.77
C LEU A 116 -0.51 -8.53 -17.40
N THR A 117 -1.58 -8.18 -16.71
CA THR A 117 -1.47 -7.45 -15.45
C THR A 117 -2.26 -8.12 -14.34
N ILE A 118 -1.82 -7.92 -13.10
CA ILE A 118 -2.59 -8.22 -11.90
C ILE A 118 -2.64 -7.01 -10.99
N ALA A 119 -3.83 -6.71 -10.44
CA ALA A 119 -4.00 -5.82 -9.29
C ALA A 119 -4.33 -6.68 -8.08
N PHE A 120 -3.54 -6.63 -7.00
CA PHE A 120 -3.75 -7.47 -5.84
C PHE A 120 -4.06 -6.66 -4.58
N ASP A 121 -4.92 -7.23 -3.72
CA ASP A 121 -5.04 -6.77 -2.35
C ASP A 121 -3.83 -7.24 -1.55
N PRO A 122 -3.20 -6.36 -0.77
CA PRO A 122 -2.12 -6.77 0.11
C PRO A 122 -2.57 -7.71 1.22
N SER A 123 -1.62 -8.45 1.78
CA SER A 123 -1.83 -9.21 3.01
C SER A 123 -2.57 -8.37 4.06
N PHE A 124 -3.53 -8.98 4.75
CA PHE A 124 -4.34 -8.42 5.84
C PHE A 124 -5.46 -7.46 5.41
N THR A 125 -5.62 -7.14 4.13
CA THR A 125 -6.61 -6.17 3.64
C THR A 125 -7.46 -6.71 2.50
N GLY A 126 -8.55 -6.03 2.17
CA GLY A 126 -9.43 -6.38 1.07
C GLY A 126 -9.94 -7.82 1.15
N GLU A 127 -9.85 -8.54 0.03
CA GLU A 127 -10.19 -9.97 -0.08
C GLU A 127 -9.00 -10.90 0.26
N SER A 128 -7.77 -10.38 0.37
CA SER A 128 -6.59 -11.17 0.75
C SER A 128 -6.65 -11.63 2.21
N GLY A 129 -5.97 -12.71 2.51
CA GLY A 129 -5.91 -13.33 3.83
C GLY A 129 -5.01 -12.59 4.83
N GLY A 130 -4.74 -13.28 5.93
CA GLY A 130 -3.90 -12.79 7.03
C GLY A 130 -4.70 -12.18 8.18
N MET A 131 -4.19 -12.39 9.40
CA MET A 131 -4.78 -11.91 10.65
C MET A 131 -3.69 -11.25 11.52
N PRO A 132 -4.04 -10.20 12.27
CA PRO A 132 -5.34 -9.52 12.30
C PRO A 132 -5.62 -8.73 11.02
N ARG A 133 -6.89 -8.40 10.77
CA ARG A 133 -7.27 -7.58 9.61
C ARG A 133 -6.88 -6.11 9.81
N ASP A 134 -6.75 -5.39 8.71
CA ASP A 134 -6.46 -3.94 8.67
C ASP A 134 -5.14 -3.56 9.36
N VAL A 135 -4.14 -4.38 9.17
CA VAL A 135 -2.74 -4.09 9.48
C VAL A 135 -1.91 -4.04 8.20
N ALA A 136 -0.74 -3.42 8.30
CA ALA A 136 0.29 -3.47 7.28
C ALA A 136 1.65 -3.75 7.92
N SER A 137 2.54 -4.37 7.16
CA SER A 137 3.91 -4.67 7.57
C SER A 137 4.87 -4.31 6.45
N PRO A 138 5.92 -3.53 6.69
CA PRO A 138 6.91 -3.20 5.67
C PRO A 138 7.53 -4.42 5.01
N ASP A 139 7.80 -5.48 5.79
CA ASP A 139 8.37 -6.75 5.31
C ASP A 139 7.35 -7.55 4.50
N ILE A 140 6.22 -7.92 5.13
CA ILE A 140 5.22 -8.79 4.50
C ILE A 140 4.63 -8.15 3.25
N ASN A 141 4.34 -6.86 3.29
CA ASN A 141 3.76 -6.18 2.14
C ASN A 141 4.77 -5.91 1.01
N THR A 142 6.05 -5.81 1.29
CA THR A 142 7.10 -5.86 0.26
C THR A 142 7.14 -7.24 -0.39
N GLU A 143 7.07 -8.30 0.42
CA GLU A 143 7.02 -9.69 -0.04
C GLU A 143 5.80 -9.98 -0.92
N ASP A 144 4.65 -9.33 -0.70
CA ASP A 144 3.46 -9.51 -1.53
C ASP A 144 3.73 -9.17 -3.01
N PHE A 145 4.65 -8.23 -3.32
CA PHE A 145 5.11 -8.00 -4.69
C PHE A 145 5.95 -9.18 -5.24
N SER A 146 6.86 -9.74 -4.44
CA SER A 146 7.64 -10.90 -4.86
C SER A 146 6.76 -12.14 -5.08
N ALA A 147 5.75 -12.34 -4.24
CA ALA A 147 4.73 -13.38 -4.44
C ALA A 147 3.92 -13.17 -5.74
N ALA A 148 3.61 -11.93 -6.09
CA ALA A 148 2.98 -11.60 -7.36
C ALA A 148 3.91 -11.92 -8.55
N VAL A 149 5.22 -11.69 -8.41
CA VAL A 149 6.24 -12.09 -9.41
C VAL A 149 6.31 -13.60 -9.53
N ASP A 150 6.30 -14.35 -8.42
CA ASP A 150 6.24 -15.83 -8.43
C ASP A 150 5.03 -16.32 -9.21
N PHE A 151 3.85 -15.79 -8.90
CA PHE A 151 2.61 -16.14 -9.58
C PHE A 151 2.70 -15.87 -11.09
N LEU A 152 3.12 -14.67 -11.49
CA LEU A 152 3.25 -14.29 -12.90
C LEU A 152 4.28 -15.14 -13.64
N SER A 153 5.42 -15.43 -13.00
CA SER A 153 6.49 -16.24 -13.58
C SER A 153 6.07 -17.68 -13.91
N THR A 154 5.00 -18.17 -13.29
CA THR A 154 4.47 -19.54 -13.51
C THR A 154 3.33 -19.61 -14.51
N ARG A 155 2.97 -18.51 -15.17
CA ARG A 155 1.90 -18.51 -16.18
C ARG A 155 2.44 -18.85 -17.56
N ASP A 156 1.75 -19.76 -18.27
CA ASP A 156 2.15 -20.24 -19.59
C ASP A 156 2.21 -19.11 -20.64
N ASN A 157 1.34 -18.11 -20.48
CA ASN A 157 1.24 -16.94 -21.37
C ASN A 157 2.04 -15.72 -20.89
N VAL A 158 2.94 -15.88 -19.91
CA VAL A 158 3.87 -14.83 -19.44
C VAL A 158 5.30 -15.19 -19.78
N ASP A 159 6.06 -14.19 -20.22
CA ASP A 159 7.51 -14.28 -20.30
C ASP A 159 8.10 -13.89 -18.93
N ALA A 160 8.56 -14.86 -18.18
CA ALA A 160 9.12 -14.69 -16.84
C ALA A 160 10.37 -13.78 -16.78
N SER A 161 11.02 -13.53 -17.93
CA SER A 161 12.14 -12.58 -18.01
C SER A 161 11.69 -11.12 -18.17
N ARG A 162 10.39 -10.86 -18.36
CA ARG A 162 9.80 -9.56 -18.67
C ARG A 162 8.71 -9.17 -17.67
N ILE A 163 9.07 -9.07 -16.39
CA ILE A 163 8.13 -8.72 -15.31
C ILE A 163 8.49 -7.35 -14.74
N GLY A 164 7.47 -6.49 -14.67
CA GLY A 164 7.52 -5.18 -14.03
C GLY A 164 6.51 -5.06 -12.88
N ILE A 165 6.64 -3.99 -12.12
CA ILE A 165 5.70 -3.66 -11.04
C ILE A 165 5.30 -2.19 -11.06
N ILE A 166 4.10 -1.89 -10.55
CA ILE A 166 3.62 -0.53 -10.30
C ILE A 166 3.19 -0.42 -8.84
N GLY A 167 3.77 0.55 -8.11
CA GLY A 167 3.35 0.89 -6.76
C GLY A 167 2.75 2.29 -6.70
N ILE A 168 1.52 2.42 -6.14
CA ILE A 168 0.80 3.69 -6.06
C ILE A 168 0.77 4.15 -4.61
N CYS A 169 1.03 5.43 -4.34
CA CYS A 169 1.03 6.03 -3.00
C CYS A 169 2.03 5.31 -2.07
N GLY A 170 1.63 4.86 -0.88
CA GLY A 170 2.49 4.09 0.03
C GLY A 170 3.06 2.81 -0.57
N TRP A 171 2.40 2.23 -1.56
CA TRP A 171 2.89 1.06 -2.29
C TRP A 171 4.03 1.39 -3.25
N GLY A 172 4.23 2.67 -3.58
CA GLY A 172 5.41 3.10 -4.32
C GLY A 172 6.71 2.86 -3.53
N GLY A 173 6.71 3.15 -2.23
CA GLY A 173 7.85 2.82 -1.35
C GLY A 173 8.08 1.30 -1.23
N MET A 174 6.99 0.51 -1.09
CA MET A 174 7.08 -0.97 -1.08
C MET A 174 7.60 -1.52 -2.41
N ALA A 175 7.17 -0.95 -3.55
CA ALA A 175 7.65 -1.35 -4.87
C ALA A 175 9.16 -1.10 -5.04
N LEU A 176 9.68 0.04 -4.56
CA LEU A 176 11.12 0.29 -4.56
C LEU A 176 11.88 -0.69 -3.66
N ASN A 177 11.33 -1.02 -2.50
CA ASN A 177 11.93 -2.01 -1.61
C ASN A 177 11.92 -3.42 -2.24
N ALA A 178 10.82 -3.80 -2.90
CA ALA A 178 10.73 -5.04 -3.67
C ALA A 178 11.75 -5.07 -4.83
N ALA A 179 11.89 -3.97 -5.57
CA ALA A 179 12.87 -3.87 -6.65
C ALA A 179 14.34 -3.94 -6.16
N ALA A 180 14.61 -3.54 -4.91
CA ALA A 180 15.93 -3.65 -4.30
C ALA A 180 16.23 -5.09 -3.86
N SER A 181 15.21 -5.88 -3.52
CA SER A 181 15.37 -7.25 -2.99
C SER A 181 15.13 -8.35 -4.04
N ASP A 182 14.26 -8.11 -5.04
CA ASP A 182 13.89 -9.10 -6.06
C ASP A 182 14.44 -8.73 -7.45
N THR A 183 15.50 -9.38 -7.85
CA THR A 183 16.19 -9.10 -9.13
C THR A 183 15.39 -9.53 -10.38
N ARG A 184 14.30 -10.26 -10.23
CA ARG A 184 13.38 -10.65 -11.31
C ARG A 184 12.50 -9.48 -11.77
N ILE A 185 12.33 -8.46 -10.94
CA ILE A 185 11.63 -7.23 -11.28
C ILE A 185 12.51 -6.39 -12.20
N LYS A 186 12.19 -6.31 -13.50
CA LYS A 186 13.02 -5.65 -14.52
C LYS A 186 12.74 -4.17 -14.68
N ALA A 187 11.51 -3.75 -14.37
CA ALA A 187 11.09 -2.35 -14.45
C ALA A 187 10.09 -2.03 -13.33
N THR A 188 10.28 -0.90 -12.68
CA THR A 188 9.43 -0.44 -11.58
C THR A 188 8.90 0.96 -11.88
N VAL A 189 7.59 1.14 -11.77
CA VAL A 189 6.96 2.46 -11.80
C VAL A 189 6.40 2.77 -10.40
N THR A 190 6.67 3.96 -9.91
CA THR A 190 6.00 4.49 -8.71
C THR A 190 5.15 5.69 -9.10
N SER A 191 3.89 5.69 -8.71
CA SER A 191 2.97 6.80 -8.94
C SER A 191 2.61 7.45 -7.61
N THR A 192 2.84 8.75 -7.51
CA THR A 192 2.53 9.56 -6.30
C THR A 192 2.98 8.91 -4.99
N MET A 193 4.20 8.35 -4.97
CA MET A 193 4.71 7.50 -3.90
C MET A 193 4.83 8.18 -2.54
N TYR A 194 4.71 7.36 -1.49
CA TYR A 194 5.14 7.67 -0.13
C TYR A 194 6.24 6.71 0.32
N ASP A 195 7.14 7.23 1.15
CA ASP A 195 7.87 6.42 2.09
C ASP A 195 7.06 6.32 3.40
N MET A 196 6.25 5.25 3.52
CA MET A 196 5.39 5.05 4.67
C MET A 196 6.18 4.90 5.97
N THR A 197 7.40 4.38 5.91
CA THR A 197 8.26 4.24 7.09
C THR A 197 8.74 5.60 7.58
N ARG A 198 9.12 6.49 6.66
CA ARG A 198 9.52 7.85 7.00
C ARG A 198 8.38 8.67 7.57
N VAL A 199 7.19 8.65 6.94
CA VAL A 199 6.08 9.45 7.43
C VAL A 199 5.57 8.97 8.79
N MET A 200 5.56 7.66 9.06
CA MET A 200 5.16 7.13 10.35
C MET A 200 6.20 7.36 11.45
N ALA A 201 7.49 7.40 11.09
CA ALA A 201 8.57 7.68 12.03
C ALA A 201 8.75 9.18 12.29
N ASN A 202 8.73 10.00 11.25
CA ASN A 202 9.18 11.38 11.30
C ASN A 202 8.05 12.40 11.10
N GLY A 203 6.81 11.94 10.83
CA GLY A 203 5.72 12.84 10.45
C GLY A 203 5.90 13.45 9.06
N TYR A 204 4.97 14.33 8.67
CA TYR A 204 5.10 15.09 7.43
C TYR A 204 6.24 16.11 7.54
N PHE A 205 7.04 16.19 6.48
CA PHE A 205 8.20 17.08 6.39
C PHE A 205 9.23 16.88 7.52
N ASP A 206 9.30 15.64 8.06
CA ASP A 206 10.19 15.25 9.17
C ASP A 206 9.98 16.12 10.43
N SER A 207 8.75 16.48 10.72
CA SER A 207 8.36 17.35 11.84
C SER A 207 8.47 16.70 13.23
N VAL A 208 8.68 15.37 13.30
CA VAL A 208 8.76 14.59 14.54
C VAL A 208 10.21 14.19 14.82
N ASP A 209 10.76 14.69 15.90
CA ASP A 209 12.11 14.37 16.39
C ASP A 209 12.19 13.04 17.16
N ALA A 210 13.36 12.73 17.72
CA ALA A 210 13.59 11.50 18.49
C ALA A 210 12.71 11.42 19.75
N ASN A 211 12.46 12.54 20.42
CA ASN A 211 11.62 12.60 21.62
C ASN A 211 10.15 12.38 21.27
N GLY A 212 9.68 13.00 20.17
CA GLY A 212 8.35 12.79 19.65
C GLY A 212 8.12 11.32 19.25
N ARG A 213 9.10 10.69 18.58
CA ARG A 213 9.04 9.25 18.28
C ARG A 213 9.01 8.37 19.53
N TYR A 214 9.78 8.73 20.55
CA TYR A 214 9.77 7.98 21.80
C TYR A 214 8.39 8.02 22.46
N LYS A 215 7.79 9.20 22.62
CA LYS A 215 6.43 9.35 23.14
C LYS A 215 5.39 8.58 22.34
N ALA A 216 5.46 8.66 21.01
CA ALA A 216 4.57 7.90 20.14
C ALA A 216 4.69 6.38 20.38
N ARG A 217 5.91 5.86 20.59
CA ARG A 217 6.12 4.45 20.93
C ARG A 217 5.55 4.10 22.32
N GLU A 218 5.67 4.96 23.31
CA GLU A 218 5.05 4.75 24.64
C GLU A 218 3.54 4.58 24.51
N GLU A 219 2.86 5.48 23.80
CA GLU A 219 1.42 5.41 23.55
C GLU A 219 1.02 4.14 22.77
N LEU A 220 1.76 3.81 21.71
CA LEU A 220 1.50 2.63 20.88
C LEU A 220 1.76 1.33 21.66
N ASN A 221 2.77 1.28 22.51
CA ASN A 221 3.06 0.13 23.37
C ASN A 221 1.99 -0.05 24.46
N ALA A 222 1.48 1.05 25.05
CA ALA A 222 0.34 0.99 25.96
C ALA A 222 -0.91 0.47 25.25
N GLN A 223 -1.17 0.93 24.00
CA GLN A 223 -2.27 0.43 23.19
C GLN A 223 -2.11 -1.07 22.87
N ARG A 224 -0.89 -1.50 22.48
CA ARG A 224 -0.59 -2.92 22.22
C ARG A 224 -0.91 -3.80 23.43
N THR A 225 -0.57 -3.34 24.64
CA THR A 225 -0.89 -4.06 25.88
C THR A 225 -2.40 -4.12 26.11
N ALA A 226 -3.12 -3.01 25.85
CA ALA A 226 -4.58 -2.98 25.95
C ALA A 226 -5.26 -3.90 24.94
N ASP A 227 -4.81 -3.90 23.67
CA ASP A 227 -5.32 -4.77 22.62
C ASP A 227 -5.12 -6.24 22.98
N TYR A 228 -3.93 -6.61 23.48
CA TYR A 228 -3.64 -7.97 23.95
C TYR A 228 -4.56 -8.39 25.10
N LYS A 229 -4.71 -7.52 26.10
CA LYS A 229 -5.56 -7.81 27.28
C LYS A 229 -7.03 -7.98 26.93
N ASN A 230 -7.52 -7.19 25.97
CA ASN A 230 -8.94 -7.14 25.60
C ASN A 230 -9.28 -8.12 24.45
N GLY A 231 -8.29 -8.68 23.76
CA GLY A 231 -8.49 -9.51 22.57
C GLY A 231 -9.08 -8.71 21.38
N THR A 232 -8.82 -7.40 21.33
CA THR A 232 -9.33 -6.47 20.30
C THR A 232 -8.21 -5.66 19.70
N TYR A 233 -8.51 -4.94 18.62
CA TYR A 233 -7.55 -4.07 17.94
C TYR A 233 -8.16 -2.69 17.76
N ALA A 234 -7.66 -1.71 18.52
CA ALA A 234 -8.09 -0.33 18.40
C ALA A 234 -7.74 0.24 17.03
N LYS A 235 -8.65 1.01 16.45
CA LYS A 235 -8.44 1.68 15.16
C LYS A 235 -7.73 3.01 15.34
N ALA A 236 -6.85 3.32 14.39
CA ALA A 236 -6.17 4.61 14.33
C ALA A 236 -7.05 5.72 13.71
N GLY A 237 -8.18 5.33 13.15
CA GLY A 237 -8.93 6.17 12.23
C GLY A 237 -8.36 6.09 10.81
N GLY A 238 -9.02 6.74 9.89
CA GLY A 238 -8.68 6.81 8.48
C GLY A 238 -8.97 8.22 7.94
N VAL A 239 -9.47 8.30 6.72
CA VAL A 239 -10.06 9.53 6.21
C VAL A 239 -11.31 9.84 7.06
N PRO A 240 -11.49 11.09 7.57
CA PRO A 240 -12.57 11.40 8.50
C PRO A 240 -13.94 11.14 7.88
N GLU A 241 -14.93 10.71 8.71
CA GLU A 241 -16.30 10.51 8.23
C GLU A 241 -16.99 11.84 7.90
N VAL A 242 -16.64 12.91 8.63
CA VAL A 242 -17.08 14.26 8.39
C VAL A 242 -15.85 15.14 8.17
N LEU A 243 -15.79 15.81 7.02
CA LEU A 243 -14.67 16.68 6.68
C LEU A 243 -14.65 17.91 7.60
N PRO A 244 -13.57 18.12 8.39
CA PRO A 244 -13.41 19.34 9.19
C PRO A 244 -13.40 20.60 8.31
N LYS A 245 -13.98 21.71 8.78
CA LYS A 245 -14.07 22.97 8.01
C LYS A 245 -12.68 23.49 7.59
N ASP A 246 -11.71 23.37 8.47
CA ASP A 246 -10.29 23.84 8.34
C ASP A 246 -9.34 22.71 7.95
N ALA A 247 -9.87 21.61 7.41
CA ALA A 247 -9.04 20.53 6.95
C ALA A 247 -8.01 21.02 5.91
N PRO A 248 -6.72 20.61 6.04
CA PRO A 248 -5.72 20.86 5.00
C PRO A 248 -6.21 20.37 3.63
N PHE A 249 -5.75 21.01 2.56
CA PHE A 249 -6.20 20.69 1.19
C PHE A 249 -6.06 19.20 0.86
N PHE A 250 -4.97 18.56 1.26
CA PHE A 250 -4.73 17.15 0.98
C PHE A 250 -5.68 16.20 1.75
N VAL A 251 -6.19 16.63 2.92
CA VAL A 251 -7.23 15.88 3.64
C VAL A 251 -8.55 15.95 2.89
N LYS A 252 -8.86 17.12 2.29
CA LYS A 252 -10.03 17.28 1.40
C LYS A 252 -9.92 16.39 0.17
N ASP A 253 -8.74 16.34 -0.46
CA ASP A 253 -8.48 15.49 -1.64
C ASP A 253 -8.69 14.01 -1.32
N TYR A 254 -8.19 13.54 -0.16
CA TYR A 254 -8.42 12.15 0.28
C TYR A 254 -9.87 11.89 0.65
N TYR A 255 -10.56 12.84 1.30
CA TYR A 255 -11.97 12.73 1.59
C TYR A 255 -12.79 12.59 0.30
N ASP A 256 -12.53 13.46 -0.67
CA ASP A 256 -13.18 13.42 -1.98
C ASP A 256 -13.03 12.06 -2.67
N TYR A 257 -11.82 11.48 -2.63
CA TYR A 257 -11.60 10.16 -3.22
C TYR A 257 -12.25 9.04 -2.39
N TYR A 258 -11.95 8.92 -1.10
CA TYR A 258 -12.31 7.74 -0.31
C TYR A 258 -13.72 7.75 0.27
N LYS A 259 -14.33 8.91 0.45
CA LYS A 259 -15.64 9.07 1.11
C LYS A 259 -16.79 9.48 0.18
N THR A 260 -16.50 9.63 -1.11
CA THR A 260 -17.51 9.96 -2.13
C THR A 260 -17.60 8.86 -3.20
N LYS A 261 -18.57 9.00 -4.12
CA LYS A 261 -18.72 8.07 -5.26
C LYS A 261 -17.50 7.99 -6.18
N ARG A 262 -16.56 8.93 -6.06
CA ARG A 262 -15.33 8.96 -6.86
C ARG A 262 -14.49 7.71 -6.66
N GLY A 263 -14.32 7.26 -5.45
CA GLY A 263 -13.46 6.12 -5.16
C GLY A 263 -13.81 5.34 -3.88
N TYR A 264 -14.97 5.60 -3.26
CA TYR A 264 -15.42 4.82 -2.09
C TYR A 264 -15.54 3.34 -2.43
N HIS A 265 -14.99 2.48 -1.57
CA HIS A 265 -15.18 1.03 -1.67
C HIS A 265 -15.38 0.40 -0.28
N PRO A 266 -16.36 -0.52 -0.10
CA PRO A 266 -16.71 -1.06 1.23
C PRO A 266 -15.59 -1.92 1.86
N ARG A 267 -14.64 -2.43 1.08
CA ARG A 267 -13.49 -3.19 1.59
C ARG A 267 -12.23 -2.33 1.80
N SER A 268 -12.23 -1.07 1.36
CA SER A 268 -11.08 -0.19 1.52
C SER A 268 -10.94 0.26 2.97
N VAL A 269 -9.74 0.11 3.52
CA VAL A 269 -9.38 0.55 4.88
C VAL A 269 -9.60 2.07 5.03
N ASN A 270 -9.21 2.87 4.02
CA ASN A 270 -9.36 4.32 4.04
C ASN A 270 -10.81 4.79 3.87
N SER A 271 -11.66 4.00 3.21
CA SER A 271 -13.09 4.31 3.09
C SER A 271 -13.88 3.98 4.37
N ASN A 272 -13.27 3.27 5.31
CA ASN A 272 -13.88 2.79 6.55
C ASN A 272 -13.12 3.26 7.80
N ALA A 273 -13.08 2.43 8.85
CA ALA A 273 -12.52 2.78 10.16
C ALA A 273 -11.00 2.97 10.23
N GLY A 274 -10.29 2.71 9.11
CA GLY A 274 -8.84 2.87 9.06
C GLY A 274 -8.06 1.66 9.59
N TRP A 275 -6.76 1.87 9.74
CA TRP A 275 -5.80 0.85 10.17
C TRP A 275 -5.90 0.54 11.65
N ASN A 276 -5.45 -0.64 12.06
CA ASN A 276 -5.20 -0.90 13.48
C ASN A 276 -4.09 0.04 13.98
N LYS A 277 -4.32 0.65 15.14
CA LYS A 277 -3.48 1.74 15.69
C LYS A 277 -2.01 1.34 15.82
N THR A 278 -1.75 0.09 16.25
CA THR A 278 -0.39 -0.44 16.45
C THR A 278 0.37 -0.75 15.16
N THR A 279 -0.26 -0.64 13.98
CA THR A 279 0.40 -0.82 12.66
C THR A 279 1.64 0.07 12.52
N ALA A 280 1.61 1.29 13.07
CA ALA A 280 2.74 2.22 12.96
C ALA A 280 4.04 1.70 13.59
N LEU A 281 3.99 0.82 14.59
CA LEU A 281 5.18 0.34 15.32
C LEU A 281 6.23 -0.29 14.42
N SER A 282 5.83 -1.17 13.47
CA SER A 282 6.78 -1.80 12.55
C SER A 282 7.35 -0.80 11.54
N PHE A 283 6.52 0.12 11.05
CA PHE A 283 6.96 1.13 10.09
C PHE A 283 7.98 2.11 10.68
N MET A 284 7.85 2.48 11.94
CA MET A 284 8.76 3.42 12.60
C MET A 284 10.20 2.92 12.72
N ASN A 285 10.45 1.61 12.57
CA ASN A 285 11.76 1.00 12.76
C ASN A 285 12.30 0.24 11.55
N MET A 286 11.61 0.26 10.41
CA MET A 286 11.99 -0.52 9.22
C MET A 286 12.09 0.38 7.98
N PRO A 287 13.21 1.13 7.80
CA PRO A 287 13.36 2.06 6.68
C PRO A 287 13.46 1.32 5.34
N ILE A 288 12.37 1.28 4.58
CA ILE A 288 12.25 0.50 3.33
C ILE A 288 13.11 1.03 2.17
N LEU A 289 13.59 2.26 2.22
CA LEU A 289 14.44 2.83 1.18
C LEU A 289 15.94 2.78 1.50
N ALA A 290 16.36 1.97 2.50
CA ALA A 290 17.76 1.86 2.91
C ALA A 290 18.65 1.39 1.76
N TYR A 291 18.20 0.46 0.94
CA TYR A 291 18.95 -0.13 -0.19
C TYR A 291 18.44 0.33 -1.57
N ALA A 292 17.65 1.39 -1.65
CA ALA A 292 17.17 1.90 -2.94
C ALA A 292 18.30 2.25 -3.92
N GLY A 293 19.48 2.64 -3.42
CA GLY A 293 20.67 2.91 -4.25
C GLY A 293 21.31 1.67 -4.89
N GLU A 294 20.87 0.47 -4.53
CA GLU A 294 21.35 -0.80 -5.10
C GLU A 294 20.45 -1.34 -6.21
N ILE A 295 19.31 -0.70 -6.48
CA ILE A 295 18.39 -1.09 -7.56
C ILE A 295 19.10 -0.89 -8.91
N ARG A 296 19.41 -1.99 -9.59
CA ARG A 296 20.06 -1.96 -10.92
C ARG A 296 19.06 -1.86 -12.06
N ASN A 297 17.85 -2.40 -11.90
CA ASN A 297 16.81 -2.41 -12.89
C ASN A 297 16.16 -1.02 -13.06
N ALA A 298 15.40 -0.84 -14.14
CA ALA A 298 14.84 0.45 -14.50
C ALA A 298 13.79 0.94 -13.49
N VAL A 299 13.78 2.25 -13.21
CA VAL A 299 12.78 2.87 -12.32
C VAL A 299 12.27 4.18 -12.93
N LEU A 300 10.93 4.31 -12.99
CA LEU A 300 10.25 5.56 -13.31
C LEU A 300 9.47 6.03 -12.06
N VAL A 301 9.80 7.19 -11.57
CA VAL A 301 9.11 7.84 -10.44
C VAL A 301 8.22 8.95 -10.98
N ILE A 302 6.91 8.87 -10.73
CA ILE A 302 5.91 9.86 -11.19
C ILE A 302 5.28 10.51 -9.97
N HIS A 303 5.14 11.85 -9.98
CA HIS A 303 4.47 12.58 -8.91
C HIS A 303 3.78 13.86 -9.41
N GLY A 304 2.73 14.30 -8.71
CA GLY A 304 2.09 15.58 -9.00
C GLY A 304 2.88 16.75 -8.45
N GLU A 305 2.99 17.83 -9.21
CA GLU A 305 3.72 19.04 -8.83
C GLU A 305 3.22 19.64 -7.51
N LYS A 306 1.87 19.72 -7.35
CA LYS A 306 1.21 20.31 -6.18
C LYS A 306 0.89 19.30 -5.08
N ALA A 307 1.29 18.05 -5.23
CA ALA A 307 1.09 17.05 -4.20
C ALA A 307 1.92 17.37 -2.95
N HIS A 308 1.28 17.42 -1.79
CA HIS A 308 1.93 17.61 -0.48
C HIS A 308 2.99 16.55 -0.19
N SER A 309 2.91 15.41 -0.85
CA SER A 309 3.79 14.24 -0.72
C SER A 309 4.95 14.20 -1.72
N ARG A 310 5.08 15.19 -2.60
CA ARG A 310 6.08 15.21 -3.68
C ARG A 310 7.52 14.98 -3.18
N TYR A 311 7.86 15.50 -2.02
CA TYR A 311 9.19 15.38 -1.42
C TYR A 311 9.61 13.92 -1.15
N PHE A 312 8.67 12.98 -0.97
CA PHE A 312 8.99 11.56 -0.85
C PHE A 312 9.56 11.01 -2.14
N SER A 313 8.94 11.31 -3.29
CA SER A 313 9.42 10.90 -4.60
C SER A 313 10.78 11.52 -4.93
N GLU A 314 10.95 12.81 -4.67
CA GLU A 314 12.23 13.50 -4.92
C GLU A 314 13.36 12.93 -4.04
N THR A 315 13.07 12.63 -2.77
CA THR A 315 14.05 12.01 -1.87
C THR A 315 14.39 10.59 -2.28
N ALA A 316 13.39 9.79 -2.66
CA ALA A 316 13.60 8.44 -3.17
C ALA A 316 14.44 8.45 -4.45
N PHE A 317 14.10 9.31 -5.40
CA PHE A 317 14.83 9.45 -6.65
C PHE A 317 16.33 9.81 -6.46
N LYS A 318 16.63 10.70 -5.50
CA LYS A 318 18.01 11.05 -5.15
C LYS A 318 18.84 9.87 -4.62
N LYS A 319 18.19 8.81 -4.10
CA LYS A 319 18.87 7.60 -3.64
C LYS A 319 19.17 6.64 -4.80
N LEU A 320 18.40 6.68 -5.89
CA LEU A 320 18.56 5.79 -7.04
C LEU A 320 19.85 6.12 -7.80
N LYS A 321 20.49 5.08 -8.33
CA LYS A 321 21.76 5.19 -9.10
C LYS A 321 21.60 4.55 -10.48
N GLY A 322 22.34 5.05 -11.46
CA GLY A 322 22.34 4.58 -12.85
C GLY A 322 21.52 5.48 -13.78
N ASP A 323 21.68 5.25 -15.07
CA ASP A 323 21.12 6.04 -16.18
C ASP A 323 19.71 5.59 -16.61
N ASN A 324 19.23 4.49 -16.06
CA ASN A 324 17.90 3.93 -16.30
C ASN A 324 16.87 4.35 -15.23
N LYS A 325 17.07 5.53 -14.64
CA LYS A 325 16.19 6.10 -13.62
C LYS A 325 15.60 7.41 -14.14
N GLU A 326 14.27 7.52 -14.05
CA GLU A 326 13.53 8.68 -14.54
C GLU A 326 12.65 9.26 -13.43
N LEU A 327 12.59 10.59 -13.33
CA LEU A 327 11.64 11.33 -12.49
C LEU A 327 10.73 12.17 -13.38
N MET A 328 9.43 11.99 -13.26
CA MET A 328 8.42 12.77 -13.98
C MET A 328 7.53 13.51 -12.99
N ILE A 329 7.52 14.82 -13.05
CA ILE A 329 6.63 15.67 -12.25
C ILE A 329 5.52 16.19 -13.16
N ILE A 330 4.27 15.88 -12.81
CA ILE A 330 3.08 16.27 -13.57
C ILE A 330 2.66 17.68 -13.15
N PRO A 331 2.71 18.67 -14.05
CA PRO A 331 2.36 20.05 -13.73
C PRO A 331 0.93 20.18 -13.19
N GLY A 332 0.75 20.94 -12.13
CA GLY A 332 -0.53 21.27 -11.54
C GLY A 332 -1.24 20.14 -10.79
N ALA A 333 -0.82 18.89 -10.93
CA ALA A 333 -1.48 17.74 -10.34
C ALA A 333 -1.27 17.65 -8.82
N VAL A 334 -2.33 17.30 -8.09
CA VAL A 334 -2.29 16.93 -6.67
C VAL A 334 -2.15 15.42 -6.50
N HIS A 335 -2.02 14.95 -5.26
CA HIS A 335 -1.73 13.55 -4.97
C HIS A 335 -2.78 12.58 -5.53
N THR A 336 -4.06 12.85 -5.28
CA THR A 336 -5.17 11.96 -5.67
C THR A 336 -5.59 12.08 -7.13
N ASP A 337 -5.08 13.06 -7.87
CA ASP A 337 -5.28 13.14 -9.31
C ASP A 337 -4.67 11.92 -10.03
N LEU A 338 -3.57 11.41 -9.49
CA LEU A 338 -2.90 10.21 -9.98
C LEU A 338 -3.57 8.90 -9.50
N TYR A 339 -4.76 8.95 -8.91
CA TYR A 339 -5.50 7.75 -8.54
C TYR A 339 -6.46 7.29 -9.63
N ASP A 340 -7.13 8.23 -10.31
CA ASP A 340 -8.25 7.94 -11.21
C ASP A 340 -8.44 8.93 -12.37
N LYS A 341 -7.74 10.08 -12.40
CA LYS A 341 -7.89 11.04 -13.49
C LYS A 341 -7.12 10.59 -14.73
N MET A 342 -7.87 10.07 -15.69
CA MET A 342 -7.34 9.47 -16.92
C MET A 342 -6.55 10.45 -17.80
N ASP A 343 -6.90 11.72 -17.75
CA ASP A 343 -6.24 12.82 -18.45
C ASP A 343 -4.97 13.34 -17.74
N VAL A 344 -4.77 12.94 -16.50
CA VAL A 344 -3.60 13.33 -15.67
C VAL A 344 -2.58 12.21 -15.55
N ILE A 345 -3.04 10.97 -15.41
CA ILE A 345 -2.18 9.80 -15.27
C ILE A 345 -1.44 9.52 -16.60
N PRO A 346 -0.10 9.56 -16.64
CA PRO A 346 0.64 9.45 -17.90
C PRO A 346 0.81 8.00 -18.35
N PHE A 347 -0.30 7.31 -18.66
CA PHE A 347 -0.28 5.89 -19.06
C PHE A 347 0.58 5.62 -20.30
N ASP A 348 0.62 6.54 -21.27
CA ASP A 348 1.46 6.39 -22.46
C ASP A 348 2.94 6.46 -22.14
N LYS A 349 3.35 7.30 -21.17
CA LYS A 349 4.72 7.33 -20.65
C LYS A 349 5.07 6.04 -19.93
N MET A 350 4.14 5.49 -19.14
CA MET A 350 4.33 4.18 -18.46
C MET A 350 4.47 3.06 -19.49
N GLN A 351 3.62 3.03 -20.52
CA GLN A 351 3.72 2.08 -21.61
C GLN A 351 5.09 2.16 -22.28
N ALA A 352 5.50 3.33 -22.74
CA ALA A 352 6.80 3.53 -23.39
C ALA A 352 7.97 3.10 -22.50
N PHE A 353 7.88 3.33 -21.19
CA PHE A 353 8.87 2.90 -20.23
C PHE A 353 8.93 1.37 -20.12
N PHE A 354 7.80 0.70 -19.94
CA PHE A 354 7.77 -0.76 -19.88
C PHE A 354 8.13 -1.41 -21.22
N ASP A 355 7.70 -0.86 -22.35
CA ASP A 355 8.12 -1.33 -23.68
C ASP A 355 9.64 -1.26 -23.88
N LYS A 356 10.28 -0.26 -23.30
CA LYS A 356 11.73 -0.11 -23.38
C LYS A 356 12.49 -1.14 -22.53
N TYR A 357 11.98 -1.45 -21.35
CA TYR A 357 12.72 -2.23 -20.35
C TYR A 357 12.20 -3.65 -20.10
N LEU A 358 11.06 -4.02 -20.68
CA LEU A 358 10.49 -5.36 -20.66
C LEU A 358 10.52 -6.03 -22.06
N LYS A 359 11.46 -5.64 -22.90
CA LYS A 359 11.70 -6.27 -24.23
C LYS A 359 12.47 -7.56 -24.10
#